data_9862843f960088a30d47ed93f43f3106
#
_entry.id   9862843f960088a30d47ed93f43f3106
#
_cell.length_a   1.000
_cell.length_b   1.000
_cell.length_c   1.000
_cell.angle_alpha   90.00
_cell.angle_beta   90.00
_cell.angle_gamma   90.00
#
_symmetry.space_group_name_H-M   'P 1'
#
loop_
_entity.id
_entity.type
_entity.pdbx_description
1 polymer ?
#
loop_
_entity_poly.entity_id
_entity_poly.type
_entity_poly.pdbx_seq_one_letter_code
_entity_poly.pdbx_strand_id
1 'polypeptide(L)'
;MQYAVRGPIVTRSLELEKEIKLGKVKKFNHVVKCNIGDCHATGQRPITFLRQVIALCSYPALLDDPQFPDDVKERARRILANCAGHSSYSISIGVESVREDVAKYILERDGIPADPTNIFLSNGASEAVKAVLLLLSTTLPGDDRAGVMVPIPQYPLYSATNSEYNAYQIDYYLDEENNWNLDLAELERAITASMPHCKPRALVVINPGNPTGQVLARDSMEAVVRFVKDHNLVLLADEVYQHNIYDKANHPWTSFKRVLHDMGPEYSNVVEMASFMSASKGYMGE
;
A
#
# COMPACT_ATOMS: atom_id res chain seq x y z
N MET A 1 8.05 20.27 -3.92
CA MET A 1 7.23 19.11 -4.34
C MET A 1 5.76 19.48 -4.25
N GLN A 2 4.98 19.26 -5.31
CA GLN A 2 3.52 19.48 -5.31
C GLN A 2 2.82 18.13 -5.07
N TYR A 3 1.96 18.09 -4.06
CA TYR A 3 1.17 16.90 -3.71
C TYR A 3 -0.32 17.23 -3.94
N ALA A 4 -0.84 16.85 -5.09
CA ALA A 4 -2.15 17.29 -5.59
C ALA A 4 -3.34 16.96 -4.66
N VAL A 5 -3.26 15.88 -3.88
CA VAL A 5 -4.31 15.47 -2.92
C VAL A 5 -4.59 16.55 -1.87
N ARG A 6 -3.65 17.46 -1.62
CA ARG A 6 -3.74 18.58 -0.68
C ARG A 6 -3.45 19.94 -1.32
N GLY A 7 -3.67 20.05 -2.63
CA GLY A 7 -3.35 21.24 -3.42
C GLY A 7 -4.38 22.37 -3.32
N PRO A 8 -4.26 23.40 -4.19
CA PRO A 8 -5.09 24.61 -4.15
C PRO A 8 -6.60 24.34 -4.28
N ILE A 9 -7.00 23.32 -5.03
CA ILE A 9 -8.41 22.93 -5.19
C ILE A 9 -9.01 22.52 -3.84
N VAL A 10 -8.26 21.74 -3.05
CA VAL A 10 -8.70 21.32 -1.69
C VAL A 10 -8.81 22.53 -0.77
N THR A 11 -7.84 23.45 -0.81
CA THR A 11 -7.91 24.68 -0.03
C THR A 11 -9.14 25.49 -0.40
N ARG A 12 -9.41 25.64 -1.69
CA ARG A 12 -10.61 26.36 -2.17
C ARG A 12 -11.91 25.67 -1.74
N SER A 13 -11.94 24.34 -1.74
CA SER A 13 -13.11 23.58 -1.26
C SER A 13 -13.45 23.87 0.20
N LEU A 14 -12.44 23.96 1.08
CA LEU A 14 -12.60 24.30 2.48
C LEU A 14 -13.13 25.74 2.69
N GLU A 15 -12.67 26.69 1.87
CA GLU A 15 -13.18 28.05 1.88
C GLU A 15 -14.67 28.08 1.50
N LEU A 16 -15.05 27.36 0.44
CA LEU A 16 -16.44 27.26 -0.02
C LEU A 16 -17.34 26.65 1.06
N GLU A 17 -16.90 25.60 1.76
CA GLU A 17 -17.64 25.02 2.88
C GLU A 17 -17.86 26.06 3.99
N LYS A 18 -16.83 26.85 4.34
CA LYS A 18 -16.96 27.93 5.33
C LYS A 18 -17.95 28.99 4.85
N GLU A 19 -17.89 29.40 3.60
CA GLU A 19 -18.80 30.36 3.03
C GLU A 19 -20.26 29.89 3.08
N ILE A 20 -20.51 28.61 2.75
CA ILE A 20 -21.86 27.99 2.83
C ILE A 20 -22.35 27.97 4.28
N LYS A 21 -21.51 27.55 5.23
CA LYS A 21 -21.86 27.54 6.67
C LYS A 21 -22.18 28.93 7.21
N LEU A 22 -21.60 29.98 6.65
CA LEU A 22 -21.88 31.38 6.98
C LEU A 22 -23.10 31.94 6.23
N GLY A 23 -23.86 31.11 5.53
CA GLY A 23 -25.08 31.52 4.84
C GLY A 23 -24.86 32.21 3.49
N LYS A 24 -23.64 32.21 2.95
CA LYS A 24 -23.42 32.77 1.60
C LYS A 24 -24.09 31.90 0.55
N VAL A 25 -24.99 32.50 -0.22
CA VAL A 25 -25.71 31.79 -1.27
C VAL A 25 -24.75 31.39 -2.40
N LYS A 26 -24.81 30.11 -2.79
CA LYS A 26 -24.09 29.51 -3.90
C LYS A 26 -25.07 28.79 -4.84
N LYS A 27 -24.61 28.37 -6.01
CA LYS A 27 -25.38 27.50 -6.92
C LYS A 27 -25.54 26.07 -6.41
N PHE A 28 -24.85 25.73 -5.31
CA PHE A 28 -24.85 24.44 -4.63
C PHE A 28 -24.85 24.66 -3.12
N ASN A 29 -25.27 23.69 -2.35
CA ASN A 29 -25.43 23.76 -0.89
C ASN A 29 -24.41 22.94 -0.10
N HIS A 30 -23.62 22.12 -0.73
CA HIS A 30 -22.56 21.32 -0.10
C HIS A 30 -21.42 21.05 -1.07
N VAL A 31 -20.27 20.64 -0.54
CA VAL A 31 -19.08 20.19 -1.26
C VAL A 31 -18.88 18.70 -1.04
N VAL A 32 -18.76 17.93 -2.12
CA VAL A 32 -18.43 16.49 -2.06
C VAL A 32 -16.91 16.35 -2.19
N LYS A 33 -16.29 15.74 -1.17
CA LYS A 33 -14.85 15.50 -1.12
C LYS A 33 -14.53 14.12 -1.68
N CYS A 34 -13.83 14.09 -2.80
CA CYS A 34 -13.41 12.85 -3.47
C CYS A 34 -11.88 12.71 -3.56
N ASN A 35 -11.13 13.54 -2.84
CA ASN A 35 -9.67 13.60 -2.93
C ASN A 35 -8.95 12.61 -1.98
N ILE A 36 -9.63 12.13 -0.94
CA ILE A 36 -9.08 11.16 0.02
C ILE A 36 -10.16 10.11 0.31
N GLY A 37 -9.78 8.84 0.22
CA GLY A 37 -10.62 7.70 0.62
C GLY A 37 -10.60 7.54 2.14
N ASP A 38 -11.42 8.33 2.84
CA ASP A 38 -11.59 8.26 4.28
C ASP A 38 -12.84 7.43 4.60
N CYS A 39 -12.63 6.21 5.11
CA CYS A 39 -13.71 5.28 5.43
C CYS A 39 -14.66 5.84 6.49
N HIS A 40 -14.12 6.49 7.52
CA HIS A 40 -14.96 7.08 8.61
C HIS A 40 -15.75 8.28 8.12
N ALA A 41 -15.18 9.10 7.23
CA ALA A 41 -15.92 10.23 6.63
C ALA A 41 -17.09 9.77 5.75
N THR A 42 -17.04 8.54 5.22
CA THR A 42 -18.14 7.93 4.45
C THR A 42 -19.13 7.13 5.31
N GLY A 43 -18.97 7.15 6.64
CA GLY A 43 -19.93 6.58 7.59
C GLY A 43 -19.54 5.22 8.18
N GLN A 44 -18.34 4.71 7.92
CA GLN A 44 -17.86 3.50 8.59
C GLN A 44 -17.76 3.74 10.10
N ARG A 45 -18.33 2.84 10.87
CA ARG A 45 -18.22 2.88 12.33
C ARG A 45 -16.84 2.39 12.77
N PRO A 46 -16.20 3.05 13.76
CA PRO A 46 -14.97 2.55 14.37
C PRO A 46 -15.13 1.12 14.90
N ILE A 47 -14.08 0.30 14.72
CA ILE A 47 -14.07 -1.05 15.26
C ILE A 47 -13.75 -0.99 16.74
N THR A 48 -14.76 -1.25 17.59
CA THR A 48 -14.64 -1.14 19.05
C THR A 48 -13.55 -2.01 19.62
N PHE A 49 -13.41 -3.26 19.14
CA PHE A 49 -12.38 -4.21 19.58
C PHE A 49 -10.98 -3.59 19.50
N LEU A 50 -10.61 -3.00 18.36
CA LEU A 50 -9.27 -2.38 18.19
C LEU A 50 -9.03 -1.25 19.19
N ARG A 51 -10.02 -0.40 19.40
CA ARG A 51 -9.92 0.72 20.35
C ARG A 51 -9.79 0.26 21.79
N GLN A 52 -10.54 -0.78 22.15
CA GLN A 52 -10.43 -1.38 23.47
C GLN A 52 -9.06 -2.03 23.69
N VAL A 53 -8.53 -2.80 22.73
CA VAL A 53 -7.17 -3.36 22.82
C VAL A 53 -6.13 -2.25 22.97
N ILE A 54 -6.23 -1.17 22.18
CA ILE A 54 -5.31 -0.02 22.28
C ILE A 54 -5.40 0.63 23.64
N ALA A 55 -6.62 0.84 24.19
CA ALA A 55 -6.82 1.42 25.52
C ALA A 55 -6.16 0.57 26.62
N LEU A 56 -6.36 -0.75 26.58
CA LEU A 56 -5.76 -1.67 27.56
C LEU A 56 -4.23 -1.76 27.43
N CYS A 57 -3.70 -1.69 26.21
CA CYS A 57 -2.26 -1.63 26.00
C CYS A 57 -1.66 -0.30 26.46
N SER A 58 -2.39 0.80 26.31
CA SER A 58 -1.93 2.14 26.71
C SER A 58 -2.03 2.38 28.23
N TYR A 59 -3.04 1.77 28.88
CA TYR A 59 -3.26 1.88 30.32
C TYR A 59 -3.65 0.52 30.91
N PRO A 60 -2.67 -0.36 31.23
CA PRO A 60 -2.90 -1.75 31.66
C PRO A 60 -3.69 -1.94 32.94
N ALA A 61 -3.81 -0.94 33.80
CA ALA A 61 -4.71 -1.00 34.97
C ALA A 61 -6.17 -1.29 34.58
N LEU A 62 -6.57 -0.98 33.34
CA LEU A 62 -7.91 -1.30 32.83
C LEU A 62 -8.11 -2.80 32.52
N LEU A 63 -7.07 -3.64 32.57
CA LEU A 63 -7.22 -5.09 32.40
C LEU A 63 -8.10 -5.75 33.48
N ASP A 64 -8.18 -5.12 34.66
CA ASP A 64 -9.02 -5.60 35.77
C ASP A 64 -10.47 -5.07 35.70
N ASP A 65 -10.77 -4.12 34.79
CA ASP A 65 -12.10 -3.56 34.63
C ASP A 65 -13.05 -4.58 33.98
N PRO A 66 -14.18 -4.94 34.63
CA PRO A 66 -15.14 -5.92 34.11
C PRO A 66 -15.90 -5.46 32.89
N GLN A 67 -15.85 -4.17 32.52
CA GLN A 67 -16.51 -3.64 31.32
C GLN A 67 -15.82 -4.04 30.01
N PHE A 68 -14.54 -4.46 30.07
CA PHE A 68 -13.83 -4.94 28.88
C PHE A 68 -14.04 -6.44 28.68
N PRO A 69 -14.37 -6.87 27.43
CA PRO A 69 -14.51 -8.28 27.07
C PRO A 69 -13.23 -9.10 27.27
N ASP A 70 -13.36 -10.40 27.52
CA ASP A 70 -12.22 -11.26 27.79
C ASP A 70 -11.28 -11.43 26.59
N ASP A 71 -11.82 -11.50 25.38
CA ASP A 71 -11.05 -11.58 24.12
C ASP A 71 -10.19 -10.33 23.89
N VAL A 72 -10.71 -9.16 24.24
CA VAL A 72 -9.96 -7.89 24.23
C VAL A 72 -8.80 -7.92 25.24
N LYS A 73 -9.08 -8.38 26.47
CA LYS A 73 -8.09 -8.51 27.54
C LYS A 73 -6.99 -9.53 27.15
N GLU A 74 -7.37 -10.65 26.59
CA GLU A 74 -6.44 -11.68 26.13
C GLU A 74 -5.50 -11.13 25.04
N ARG A 75 -6.05 -10.44 24.04
CA ARG A 75 -5.25 -9.81 22.99
C ARG A 75 -4.31 -8.75 23.55
N ALA A 76 -4.77 -7.92 24.48
CA ALA A 76 -3.94 -6.88 25.09
C ALA A 76 -2.81 -7.49 25.93
N ARG A 77 -3.09 -8.52 26.75
CA ARG A 77 -2.06 -9.24 27.54
C ARG A 77 -0.99 -9.86 26.63
N ARG A 78 -1.39 -10.48 25.51
CA ARG A 78 -0.46 -11.04 24.54
C ARG A 78 0.48 -9.97 23.96
N ILE A 79 -0.06 -8.82 23.57
CA ILE A 79 0.73 -7.71 23.03
C ILE A 79 1.69 -7.19 24.10
N LEU A 80 1.21 -6.91 25.32
CA LEU A 80 2.02 -6.39 26.42
C LEU A 80 3.16 -7.34 26.82
N ALA A 81 2.92 -8.66 26.81
CA ALA A 81 3.93 -9.67 27.12
C ALA A 81 5.08 -9.69 26.08
N ASN A 82 4.78 -9.32 24.83
CA ASN A 82 5.76 -9.31 23.73
C ASN A 82 6.42 -7.93 23.50
N CYS A 83 5.96 -6.89 24.18
CA CYS A 83 6.47 -5.52 24.01
C CYS A 83 7.34 -5.07 25.20
N ALA A 84 8.14 -5.91 25.82
CA ALA A 84 9.07 -5.58 26.90
C ALA A 84 8.55 -4.50 27.89
N GLY A 85 7.29 -4.62 28.33
CA GLY A 85 6.57 -3.60 29.09
C GLY A 85 6.11 -2.43 28.19
N HIS A 86 5.99 -1.23 28.77
CA HIS A 86 5.58 -0.02 28.04
C HIS A 86 6.78 0.75 27.47
N SER A 87 7.85 0.02 27.08
CA SER A 87 9.09 0.62 26.61
C SER A 87 8.88 1.39 25.30
N SER A 88 9.51 2.54 25.20
CA SER A 88 9.61 3.33 23.94
C SER A 88 10.48 2.65 22.89
N TYR A 89 11.20 1.59 23.26
CA TYR A 89 12.09 0.88 22.36
C TYR A 89 11.47 -0.47 21.96
N SER A 90 11.45 -0.72 20.66
CA SER A 90 11.09 -1.99 20.04
C SER A 90 12.12 -2.38 19.00
N ILE A 91 12.09 -3.62 18.54
CA ILE A 91 12.93 -4.04 17.42
C ILE A 91 12.54 -3.27 16.15
N SER A 92 13.51 -2.80 15.39
CA SER A 92 13.30 -1.89 14.25
C SER A 92 12.42 -2.44 13.13
N ILE A 93 12.39 -3.76 12.97
CA ILE A 93 11.51 -4.43 11.98
C ILE A 93 10.07 -4.65 12.48
N GLY A 94 9.79 -4.30 13.74
CA GLY A 94 8.48 -4.47 14.37
C GLY A 94 8.39 -5.68 15.31
N VAL A 95 7.41 -5.63 16.22
CA VAL A 95 7.18 -6.65 17.25
C VAL A 95 6.99 -8.04 16.62
N GLU A 96 7.73 -9.03 17.12
CA GLU A 96 7.79 -10.38 16.57
C GLU A 96 6.42 -11.06 16.52
N SER A 97 5.65 -11.04 17.60
CA SER A 97 4.33 -11.66 17.63
C SER A 97 3.33 -11.03 16.64
N VAL A 98 3.50 -9.74 16.31
CA VAL A 98 2.68 -9.09 15.28
C VAL A 98 3.11 -9.56 13.88
N ARG A 99 4.40 -9.73 13.62
CA ARG A 99 4.92 -10.26 12.36
C ARG A 99 4.51 -11.72 12.15
N GLU A 100 4.49 -12.53 13.24
CA GLU A 100 3.95 -13.89 13.21
C GLU A 100 2.45 -13.92 12.88
N ASP A 101 1.66 -13.01 13.46
CA ASP A 101 0.23 -12.86 13.13
C ASP A 101 0.03 -12.48 11.64
N VAL A 102 0.89 -11.59 11.10
CA VAL A 102 0.88 -11.26 9.67
C VAL A 102 1.28 -12.45 8.80
N ALA A 103 2.30 -13.22 9.20
CA ALA A 103 2.71 -14.44 8.49
C ALA A 103 1.58 -15.48 8.45
N LYS A 104 0.88 -15.66 9.57
CA LYS A 104 -0.31 -16.53 9.65
C LYS A 104 -1.42 -16.03 8.72
N TYR A 105 -1.71 -14.73 8.74
CA TYR A 105 -2.69 -14.15 7.83
C TYR A 105 -2.34 -14.39 6.35
N ILE A 106 -1.06 -14.24 5.97
CA ILE A 106 -0.60 -14.50 4.60
C ILE A 106 -0.80 -15.99 4.24
N LEU A 107 -0.49 -16.90 5.16
CA LEU A 107 -0.74 -18.33 4.97
C LEU A 107 -2.23 -18.63 4.75
N GLU A 108 -3.12 -18.05 5.56
CA GLU A 108 -4.57 -18.22 5.42
C GLU A 108 -5.10 -17.63 4.11
N ARG A 109 -4.56 -16.50 3.68
CA ARG A 109 -4.95 -15.82 2.43
C ARG A 109 -4.47 -16.57 1.19
N ASP A 110 -3.19 -16.94 1.16
CA ASP A 110 -2.53 -17.45 -0.05
C ASP A 110 -2.34 -18.98 -0.05
N GLY A 111 -2.54 -19.67 1.09
CA GLY A 111 -2.22 -21.08 1.23
C GLY A 111 -0.71 -21.40 1.17
N ILE A 112 0.15 -20.38 1.33
CA ILE A 112 1.61 -20.48 1.21
C ILE A 112 2.24 -19.91 2.47
N PRO A 113 3.22 -20.60 3.11
CA PRO A 113 3.92 -20.08 4.27
C PRO A 113 4.59 -18.73 3.99
N ALA A 114 4.58 -17.87 4.99
CA ALA A 114 5.36 -16.64 5.02
C ALA A 114 6.34 -16.69 6.19
N ASP A 115 7.56 -16.21 5.95
CA ASP A 115 8.59 -16.08 6.98
C ASP A 115 8.41 -14.75 7.72
N PRO A 116 8.16 -14.76 9.05
CA PRO A 116 8.03 -13.52 9.82
C PRO A 116 9.28 -12.62 9.77
N THR A 117 10.46 -13.17 9.45
CA THR A 117 11.69 -12.38 9.33
C THR A 117 11.73 -11.50 8.09
N ASN A 118 10.92 -11.83 7.08
CA ASN A 118 10.73 -11.05 5.86
C ASN A 118 9.56 -10.05 5.95
N ILE A 119 8.99 -9.86 7.14
CA ILE A 119 7.88 -8.94 7.39
C ILE A 119 8.40 -7.73 8.19
N PHE A 120 8.18 -6.54 7.63
CA PHE A 120 8.59 -5.26 8.22
C PHE A 120 7.34 -4.43 8.54
N LEU A 121 7.21 -4.03 9.80
CA LEU A 121 6.14 -3.13 10.23
C LEU A 121 6.59 -1.67 10.08
N SER A 122 5.69 -0.82 9.62
CA SER A 122 5.94 0.61 9.42
C SER A 122 4.73 1.46 9.80
N ASN A 123 4.89 2.77 9.84
CA ASN A 123 3.81 3.72 10.09
C ASN A 123 2.93 3.88 8.83
N GLY A 124 2.29 2.78 8.41
CA GLY A 124 1.48 2.68 7.20
C GLY A 124 2.28 2.44 5.93
N ALA A 125 1.57 2.09 4.83
CA ALA A 125 2.19 1.74 3.55
C ALA A 125 3.06 2.87 2.97
N SER A 126 2.73 4.13 3.24
CA SER A 126 3.51 5.26 2.72
C SER A 126 4.96 5.24 3.19
N GLU A 127 5.21 4.96 4.47
CA GLU A 127 6.58 4.86 5.00
C GLU A 127 7.29 3.62 4.47
N ALA A 128 6.60 2.49 4.34
CA ALA A 128 7.17 1.27 3.75
C ALA A 128 7.60 1.51 2.30
N VAL A 129 6.75 2.11 1.47
CA VAL A 129 7.05 2.47 0.07
C VAL A 129 8.25 3.41 0.00
N LYS A 130 8.26 4.46 0.83
CA LYS A 130 9.37 5.43 0.88
C LYS A 130 10.69 4.77 1.27
N ALA A 131 10.69 3.88 2.24
CA ALA A 131 11.89 3.16 2.67
C ALA A 131 12.49 2.30 1.54
N VAL A 132 11.65 1.54 0.83
CA VAL A 132 12.11 0.70 -0.29
C VAL A 132 12.61 1.57 -1.46
N LEU A 133 11.89 2.63 -1.83
CA LEU A 133 12.33 3.55 -2.89
C LEU A 133 13.64 4.26 -2.52
N LEU A 134 13.83 4.63 -1.25
CA LEU A 134 15.09 5.21 -0.78
C LEU A 134 16.26 4.23 -0.96
N LEU A 135 16.09 2.96 -0.54
CA LEU A 135 17.12 1.92 -0.73
C LEU A 135 17.49 1.75 -2.21
N LEU A 136 16.50 1.69 -3.10
CA LEU A 136 16.72 1.55 -4.53
C LEU A 136 17.41 2.77 -5.16
N SER A 137 17.14 3.96 -4.64
CA SER A 137 17.68 5.23 -5.16
C SER A 137 19.10 5.51 -4.68
N THR A 138 19.48 5.07 -3.47
CA THR A 138 20.77 5.40 -2.85
C THR A 138 21.88 4.40 -3.15
N THR A 139 21.57 3.28 -3.79
CA THR A 139 22.53 2.19 -4.02
C THR A 139 23.29 2.30 -5.35
N LEU A 140 23.02 3.32 -6.16
CA LEU A 140 23.71 3.52 -7.44
C LEU A 140 24.98 4.36 -7.27
N PRO A 141 26.10 3.95 -7.91
CA PRO A 141 27.34 4.71 -7.88
C PRO A 141 27.31 5.92 -8.83
N GLY A 142 28.03 6.98 -8.46
CA GLY A 142 28.26 8.15 -9.30
C GLY A 142 27.00 8.96 -9.59
N ASP A 143 26.87 9.45 -10.81
CA ASP A 143 25.75 10.27 -11.28
C ASP A 143 24.57 9.44 -11.82
N ASP A 144 24.61 8.11 -11.69
CA ASP A 144 23.56 7.23 -12.14
C ASP A 144 22.28 7.46 -11.32
N ARG A 145 21.18 7.72 -12.01
CA ARG A 145 19.85 7.84 -11.37
C ARG A 145 19.12 6.51 -11.43
N ALA A 146 18.52 6.11 -10.32
CA ALA A 146 17.58 5.00 -10.31
C ALA A 146 16.31 5.37 -11.08
N GLY A 147 15.85 4.48 -11.95
CA GLY A 147 14.58 4.59 -12.64
C GLY A 147 13.50 3.75 -11.94
N VAL A 148 12.34 4.33 -11.72
CA VAL A 148 11.18 3.64 -11.14
C VAL A 148 10.01 3.76 -12.10
N MET A 149 9.56 2.61 -12.62
CA MET A 149 8.39 2.53 -13.48
C MET A 149 7.12 2.69 -12.63
N VAL A 150 6.27 3.64 -13.00
CA VAL A 150 5.02 3.94 -12.28
C VAL A 150 3.84 3.98 -13.23
N PRO A 151 2.65 3.46 -12.84
CA PRO A 151 1.48 3.48 -13.71
C PRO A 151 0.94 4.91 -13.86
N ILE A 152 0.34 5.20 -14.99
CA ILE A 152 -0.43 6.41 -15.23
C ILE A 152 -1.83 6.01 -15.70
N PRO A 153 -2.88 6.43 -14.98
CA PRO A 153 -2.89 7.24 -13.74
C PRO A 153 -2.43 6.46 -12.50
N GLN A 154 -2.03 7.17 -11.43
CA GLN A 154 -1.51 6.57 -10.21
C GLN A 154 -1.90 7.32 -8.93
N TYR A 155 -1.70 6.67 -7.79
CA TYR A 155 -1.65 7.34 -6.49
C TYR A 155 -0.39 8.21 -6.38
N PRO A 156 -0.49 9.53 -6.07
CA PRO A 156 0.63 10.48 -6.20
C PRO A 156 1.84 10.24 -5.27
N LEU A 157 1.77 9.29 -4.36
CA LEU A 157 2.87 8.96 -3.45
C LEU A 157 4.14 8.61 -4.21
N TYR A 158 4.04 7.79 -5.26
CA TYR A 158 5.19 7.30 -6.02
C TYR A 158 5.91 8.44 -6.74
N SER A 159 5.18 9.26 -7.48
CA SER A 159 5.78 10.41 -8.18
C SER A 159 6.37 11.43 -7.22
N ALA A 160 5.70 11.67 -6.09
CA ALA A 160 6.20 12.57 -5.05
C ALA A 160 7.49 12.03 -4.43
N THR A 161 7.55 10.74 -4.12
CA THR A 161 8.73 10.11 -3.51
C THR A 161 9.90 10.02 -4.50
N ASN A 162 9.64 9.70 -5.78
CA ASN A 162 10.67 9.75 -6.82
C ASN A 162 11.31 11.14 -6.92
N SER A 163 10.50 12.20 -6.87
CA SER A 163 11.00 13.57 -6.85
C SER A 163 11.80 13.90 -5.58
N GLU A 164 11.38 13.39 -4.42
CA GLU A 164 12.05 13.59 -3.13
C GLU A 164 13.44 12.95 -3.12
N TYR A 165 13.58 11.76 -3.70
CA TYR A 165 14.82 10.98 -3.70
C TYR A 165 15.64 11.10 -4.99
N ASN A 166 15.29 12.05 -5.86
CA ASN A 166 15.95 12.25 -7.15
C ASN A 166 15.95 11.01 -8.06
N ALA A 167 14.99 10.10 -7.88
CA ALA A 167 14.80 8.99 -8.80
C ALA A 167 14.16 9.49 -10.12
N TYR A 168 14.49 8.83 -11.22
CA TYR A 168 13.85 9.09 -12.51
C TYR A 168 12.52 8.37 -12.57
N GLN A 169 11.44 9.10 -12.84
CA GLN A 169 10.13 8.51 -13.03
C GLN A 169 9.99 8.01 -14.46
N ILE A 170 9.69 6.73 -14.60
CA ILE A 170 9.43 6.08 -15.89
C ILE A 170 7.93 5.85 -15.97
N ASP A 171 7.23 6.69 -16.73
CA ASP A 171 5.79 6.58 -16.87
C ASP A 171 5.41 5.46 -17.84
N TYR A 172 4.51 4.56 -17.40
CA TYR A 172 3.82 3.62 -18.26
C TYR A 172 2.31 3.81 -18.16
N TYR A 173 1.60 3.79 -19.27
CA TYR A 173 0.18 4.10 -19.34
C TYR A 173 -0.66 2.83 -19.23
N LEU A 174 -1.68 2.87 -18.37
CA LEU A 174 -2.69 1.81 -18.31
C LEU A 174 -3.66 1.98 -19.48
N ASP A 175 -4.12 0.86 -20.04
CA ASP A 175 -5.03 0.85 -21.18
C ASP A 175 -6.47 1.07 -20.75
N GLU A 176 -6.94 2.32 -20.88
CA GLU A 176 -8.29 2.73 -20.48
C GLU A 176 -9.37 1.98 -21.25
N GLU A 177 -9.17 1.71 -22.54
CA GLU A 177 -10.14 1.02 -23.38
C GLU A 177 -10.29 -0.46 -23.02
N ASN A 178 -9.24 -1.05 -22.43
CA ASN A 178 -9.23 -2.43 -21.92
C ASN A 178 -9.31 -2.48 -20.39
N ASN A 179 -10.21 -1.71 -19.78
CA ASN A 179 -10.48 -1.69 -18.34
C ASN A 179 -9.24 -1.38 -17.48
N TRP A 180 -8.41 -0.45 -17.93
CA TRP A 180 -7.20 -0.05 -17.24
C TRP A 180 -6.20 -1.20 -17.02
N ASN A 181 -6.20 -2.15 -17.95
CA ASN A 181 -5.27 -3.28 -17.88
C ASN A 181 -3.85 -2.82 -18.20
N LEU A 182 -2.89 -3.65 -17.81
CA LEU A 182 -1.49 -3.42 -18.07
C LEU A 182 -1.12 -4.01 -19.44
N ASP A 183 -0.46 -3.22 -20.28
CA ASP A 183 0.04 -3.64 -21.60
C ASP A 183 1.56 -3.84 -21.57
N LEU A 184 2.03 -5.04 -21.93
CA LEU A 184 3.45 -5.35 -21.98
C LEU A 184 4.20 -4.53 -23.03
N ALA A 185 3.59 -4.23 -24.18
CA ALA A 185 4.23 -3.41 -25.19
C ALA A 185 4.48 -1.99 -24.69
N GLU A 186 3.59 -1.47 -23.87
CA GLU A 186 3.77 -0.18 -23.22
C GLU A 186 4.87 -0.22 -22.15
N LEU A 187 5.01 -1.31 -21.38
CA LEU A 187 6.12 -1.48 -20.45
C LEU A 187 7.47 -1.51 -21.17
N GLU A 188 7.56 -2.26 -22.28
CA GLU A 188 8.76 -2.32 -23.12
C GLU A 188 9.11 -0.95 -23.73
N ARG A 189 8.11 -0.22 -24.20
CA ARG A 189 8.29 1.16 -24.71
C ARG A 189 8.86 2.06 -23.61
N ALA A 190 8.24 2.02 -22.44
CA ALA A 190 8.58 2.90 -21.32
C ALA A 190 10.02 2.64 -20.82
N ILE A 191 10.37 1.37 -20.59
CA ILE A 191 11.71 1.03 -20.09
C ILE A 191 12.78 1.37 -21.13
N THR A 192 12.55 1.05 -22.41
CA THR A 192 13.50 1.33 -23.50
C THR A 192 13.75 2.83 -23.63
N ALA A 193 12.69 3.65 -23.60
CA ALA A 193 12.80 5.10 -23.69
C ALA A 193 13.54 5.73 -22.49
N SER A 194 13.56 5.05 -21.34
CA SER A 194 14.20 5.54 -20.11
C SER A 194 15.70 5.27 -20.02
N MET A 195 16.21 4.28 -20.73
CA MET A 195 17.62 3.82 -20.63
C MET A 195 18.67 4.93 -20.82
N PRO A 196 18.48 5.95 -21.70
CA PRO A 196 19.44 7.05 -21.80
C PRO A 196 19.47 8.00 -20.60
N HIS A 197 18.48 7.91 -19.70
CA HIS A 197 18.24 8.87 -18.61
C HIS A 197 18.44 8.30 -17.21
N CYS A 198 18.38 6.98 -17.09
CA CYS A 198 18.44 6.32 -15.77
C CYS A 198 18.80 4.84 -15.90
N LYS A 199 19.04 4.21 -14.75
CA LYS A 199 19.08 2.76 -14.61
C LYS A 199 17.75 2.27 -14.05
N PRO A 200 16.88 1.61 -14.83
CA PRO A 200 15.63 1.04 -14.32
C PRO A 200 15.91 0.06 -13.17
N ARG A 201 15.21 0.21 -12.05
CA ARG A 201 15.41 -0.59 -10.84
C ARG A 201 14.15 -1.27 -10.34
N ALA A 202 13.00 -0.67 -10.58
CA ALA A 202 11.75 -1.18 -10.04
C ALA A 202 10.57 -0.93 -10.97
N LEU A 203 9.59 -1.83 -10.88
CA LEU A 203 8.26 -1.67 -11.44
C LEU A 203 7.24 -1.62 -10.30
N VAL A 204 6.48 -0.54 -10.22
CA VAL A 204 5.35 -0.38 -9.28
C VAL A 204 4.09 -0.90 -9.96
N VAL A 205 3.36 -1.79 -9.30
CA VAL A 205 2.03 -2.25 -9.72
C VAL A 205 1.07 -2.07 -8.56
N ILE A 206 -0.03 -1.34 -8.79
CA ILE A 206 -1.08 -1.10 -7.78
C ILE A 206 -2.26 -2.00 -8.12
N ASN A 207 -2.52 -3.01 -7.29
CA ASN A 207 -3.56 -4.03 -7.53
C ASN A 207 -4.34 -4.41 -6.26
N PRO A 208 -5.61 -4.01 -6.14
CA PRO A 208 -6.43 -3.19 -7.07
C PRO A 208 -5.93 -1.78 -7.26
N GLY A 209 -6.20 -1.21 -8.44
CA GLY A 209 -5.69 0.08 -8.87
C GLY A 209 -6.25 1.28 -8.11
N ASN A 210 -5.42 2.30 -7.92
CA ASN A 210 -5.82 3.63 -7.49
C ASN A 210 -5.26 4.66 -8.49
N PRO A 211 -6.12 5.42 -9.21
CA PRO A 211 -7.55 5.66 -8.96
C PRO A 211 -8.51 4.75 -9.76
N THR A 212 -8.03 3.86 -10.58
CA THR A 212 -8.77 3.17 -11.65
C THR A 212 -9.67 2.02 -11.17
N GLY A 213 -9.34 1.38 -10.03
CA GLY A 213 -10.16 0.36 -9.38
C GLY A 213 -10.14 -1.03 -10.03
N GLN A 214 -9.34 -1.22 -11.08
CA GLN A 214 -9.21 -2.53 -11.75
C GLN A 214 -8.56 -3.56 -10.83
N VAL A 215 -8.91 -4.82 -11.05
CA VAL A 215 -8.23 -5.99 -10.48
C VAL A 215 -7.54 -6.72 -11.63
N LEU A 216 -6.24 -6.90 -11.55
CA LEU A 216 -5.48 -7.57 -12.59
C LEU A 216 -5.84 -9.05 -12.70
N ALA A 217 -6.03 -9.51 -13.92
CA ALA A 217 -6.18 -10.93 -14.22
C ALA A 217 -4.88 -11.68 -13.96
N ARG A 218 -4.99 -12.96 -13.65
CA ARG A 218 -3.85 -13.84 -13.36
C ARG A 218 -2.79 -13.78 -14.46
N ASP A 219 -3.21 -13.90 -15.71
CA ASP A 219 -2.31 -13.92 -16.88
C ASP A 219 -1.51 -12.61 -16.99
N SER A 220 -2.14 -11.46 -16.72
CA SER A 220 -1.47 -10.15 -16.68
C SER A 220 -0.44 -10.07 -15.56
N MET A 221 -0.74 -10.64 -14.38
CA MET A 221 0.21 -10.69 -13.27
C MET A 221 1.42 -11.58 -13.58
N GLU A 222 1.21 -12.73 -14.21
CA GLU A 222 2.29 -13.60 -14.66
C GLU A 222 3.16 -12.94 -15.74
N ALA A 223 2.56 -12.18 -16.64
CA ALA A 223 3.27 -11.42 -17.65
C ALA A 223 4.14 -10.32 -17.00
N VAL A 224 3.64 -9.64 -15.97
CA VAL A 224 4.42 -8.70 -15.16
C VAL A 224 5.61 -9.39 -14.50
N VAL A 225 5.42 -10.56 -13.91
CA VAL A 225 6.52 -11.32 -13.26
C VAL A 225 7.62 -11.70 -14.27
N ARG A 226 7.24 -12.14 -15.49
CA ARG A 226 8.22 -12.42 -16.57
C ARG A 226 8.99 -11.16 -16.95
N PHE A 227 8.28 -10.05 -17.19
CA PHE A 227 8.89 -8.76 -17.52
C PHE A 227 9.88 -8.30 -16.45
N VAL A 228 9.50 -8.36 -15.18
CA VAL A 228 10.36 -7.98 -14.05
C VAL A 228 11.63 -8.83 -14.00
N LYS A 229 11.50 -10.15 -14.22
CA LYS A 229 12.63 -11.07 -14.28
C LYS A 229 13.57 -10.74 -15.44
N ASP A 230 13.01 -10.56 -16.65
CA ASP A 230 13.79 -10.35 -17.87
C ASP A 230 14.57 -9.04 -17.85
N HIS A 231 14.02 -8.01 -17.17
CA HIS A 231 14.68 -6.71 -17.00
C HIS A 231 15.40 -6.53 -15.67
N ASN A 232 15.50 -7.59 -14.84
CA ASN A 232 16.15 -7.56 -13.51
C ASN A 232 15.68 -6.40 -12.64
N LEU A 233 14.35 -6.23 -12.53
CA LEU A 233 13.71 -5.20 -11.72
C LEU A 233 13.23 -5.78 -10.38
N VAL A 234 13.08 -4.90 -9.38
CA VAL A 234 12.34 -5.21 -8.16
C VAL A 234 10.86 -4.93 -8.40
N LEU A 235 9.99 -5.89 -8.13
CA LEU A 235 8.54 -5.70 -8.18
C LEU A 235 8.04 -5.03 -6.90
N LEU A 236 7.45 -3.86 -7.03
CA LEU A 236 6.78 -3.15 -5.93
C LEU A 236 5.27 -3.36 -6.07
N ALA A 237 4.75 -4.37 -5.35
CA ALA A 237 3.34 -4.75 -5.39
C ALA A 237 2.55 -3.98 -4.31
N ASP A 238 1.87 -2.91 -4.71
CA ASP A 238 0.98 -2.16 -3.83
C ASP A 238 -0.39 -2.85 -3.78
N GLU A 239 -0.60 -3.63 -2.73
CA GLU A 239 -1.77 -4.48 -2.52
C GLU A 239 -2.68 -3.94 -1.38
N VAL A 240 -2.63 -2.62 -1.10
CA VAL A 240 -3.38 -2.01 0.00
C VAL A 240 -4.90 -2.16 -0.13
N TYR A 241 -5.41 -2.36 -1.35
CA TYR A 241 -6.84 -2.55 -1.64
C TYR A 241 -7.27 -4.02 -1.80
N GLN A 242 -6.45 -5.00 -1.40
CA GLN A 242 -6.72 -6.43 -1.55
C GLN A 242 -8.07 -6.90 -0.97
N HIS A 243 -8.67 -6.16 -0.04
CA HIS A 243 -9.98 -6.45 0.53
C HIS A 243 -11.13 -5.70 -0.16
N ASN A 244 -10.82 -4.70 -0.98
CA ASN A 244 -11.82 -3.86 -1.64
C ASN A 244 -12.23 -4.45 -3.00
N ILE A 245 -12.62 -5.73 -3.01
CA ILE A 245 -13.06 -6.46 -4.19
C ILE A 245 -14.57 -6.63 -4.10
N TYR A 246 -15.30 -5.92 -4.94
CA TYR A 246 -16.76 -5.85 -4.88
C TYR A 246 -17.44 -6.82 -5.85
N ASP A 247 -16.72 -7.30 -6.87
CA ASP A 247 -17.17 -8.33 -7.81
C ASP A 247 -16.20 -9.52 -7.83
N LYS A 248 -16.21 -10.26 -6.73
CA LYS A 248 -15.29 -11.39 -6.53
C LYS A 248 -15.54 -12.55 -7.50
N ALA A 249 -16.75 -12.65 -8.05
CA ALA A 249 -17.11 -13.73 -8.97
C ALA A 249 -16.45 -13.57 -10.33
N ASN A 250 -16.41 -12.33 -10.85
CA ASN A 250 -15.83 -12.03 -12.17
C ASN A 250 -14.39 -11.51 -12.10
N HIS A 251 -14.02 -10.90 -10.97
CA HIS A 251 -12.70 -10.32 -10.75
C HIS A 251 -12.08 -10.81 -9.44
N PRO A 252 -11.74 -12.11 -9.34
CA PRO A 252 -11.09 -12.65 -8.15
C PRO A 252 -9.69 -12.06 -8.00
N TRP A 253 -9.41 -11.51 -6.82
CA TRP A 253 -8.08 -11.02 -6.51
C TRP A 253 -7.15 -12.16 -6.04
N THR A 254 -5.90 -12.10 -6.43
CA THR A 254 -4.82 -12.94 -5.89
C THR A 254 -3.59 -12.07 -5.61
N SER A 255 -2.74 -12.48 -4.67
CA SER A 255 -1.51 -11.75 -4.36
C SER A 255 -0.41 -12.05 -5.40
N PHE A 256 0.50 -11.10 -5.62
CA PHE A 256 1.71 -11.36 -6.40
C PHE A 256 2.60 -12.44 -5.75
N LYS A 257 2.58 -12.56 -4.41
CA LYS A 257 3.25 -13.65 -3.70
C LYS A 257 2.74 -15.01 -4.18
N ARG A 258 1.41 -15.19 -4.27
CA ARG A 258 0.80 -16.43 -4.74
C ARG A 258 1.13 -16.68 -6.22
N VAL A 259 1.04 -15.67 -7.06
CA VAL A 259 1.40 -15.78 -8.48
C VAL A 259 2.85 -16.23 -8.65
N LEU A 260 3.76 -15.54 -7.97
CA LEU A 260 5.20 -15.82 -8.04
C LEU A 260 5.54 -17.24 -7.57
N HIS A 261 4.90 -17.72 -6.50
CA HIS A 261 5.05 -19.09 -6.00
C HIS A 261 4.57 -20.12 -7.03
N ASP A 262 3.38 -19.92 -7.62
CA ASP A 262 2.76 -20.86 -8.54
C ASP A 262 3.49 -20.94 -9.89
N MET A 263 4.20 -19.88 -10.28
CA MET A 263 5.05 -19.87 -11.48
C MET A 263 6.32 -20.72 -11.33
N GLY A 264 6.65 -21.16 -10.12
CA GLY A 264 7.75 -22.09 -9.87
C GLY A 264 9.07 -21.44 -9.40
N PRO A 265 10.05 -22.30 -9.04
CA PRO A 265 11.31 -21.85 -8.42
C PRO A 265 12.16 -20.94 -9.32
N GLU A 266 12.05 -21.07 -10.63
CA GLU A 266 12.76 -20.24 -11.61
C GLU A 266 12.31 -18.78 -11.59
N TYR A 267 11.17 -18.50 -10.97
CA TYR A 267 10.68 -17.14 -10.69
C TYR A 267 10.78 -16.79 -9.21
N SER A 268 10.23 -17.63 -8.33
CA SER A 268 10.14 -17.32 -6.90
C SER A 268 11.49 -17.22 -6.19
N ASN A 269 12.55 -17.84 -6.72
CA ASN A 269 13.91 -17.74 -6.17
C ASN A 269 14.76 -16.64 -6.83
N VAL A 270 14.24 -15.96 -7.85
CA VAL A 270 15.01 -14.98 -8.64
C VAL A 270 14.40 -13.60 -8.58
N VAL A 271 13.08 -13.50 -8.66
CA VAL A 271 12.38 -12.20 -8.66
C VAL A 271 12.33 -11.62 -7.26
N GLU A 272 12.94 -10.45 -7.08
CA GLU A 272 12.84 -9.67 -5.86
C GLU A 272 11.52 -8.89 -5.84
N MET A 273 10.79 -8.96 -4.72
CA MET A 273 9.49 -8.32 -4.58
C MET A 273 9.29 -7.73 -3.18
N ALA A 274 8.73 -6.53 -3.14
CA ALA A 274 8.16 -5.94 -1.93
C ALA A 274 6.65 -5.80 -2.10
N SER A 275 5.87 -6.48 -1.27
CA SER A 275 4.41 -6.37 -1.21
C SER A 275 4.00 -5.43 -0.07
N PHE A 276 3.15 -4.46 -0.35
CA PHE A 276 2.70 -3.46 0.61
C PHE A 276 1.23 -3.65 0.98
N MET A 277 0.96 -3.57 2.28
CA MET A 277 -0.38 -3.55 2.82
C MET A 277 -0.51 -2.54 3.95
N SER A 278 -1.73 -2.11 4.25
CA SER A 278 -2.04 -1.18 5.34
C SER A 278 -3.37 -1.50 6.01
N ALA A 279 -3.48 -1.25 7.31
CA ALA A 279 -4.73 -1.30 8.05
C ALA A 279 -5.70 -0.13 7.71
N SER A 280 -5.21 0.92 7.01
CA SER A 280 -5.99 2.10 6.66
C SER A 280 -7.09 1.85 5.63
N LYS A 281 -7.00 0.76 4.90
CA LYS A 281 -7.93 0.34 3.84
C LYS A 281 -8.55 -1.03 4.17
N GLY A 282 -9.22 -1.63 3.20
CA GLY A 282 -9.87 -2.91 3.37
C GLY A 282 -11.11 -2.81 4.26
N TYR A 283 -11.44 -3.89 4.96
CA TYR A 283 -12.59 -3.90 5.88
C TYR A 283 -12.30 -3.17 7.21
N MET A 284 -11.05 -2.96 7.56
CA MET A 284 -10.68 -2.28 8.80
C MET A 284 -10.90 -0.77 8.70
N GLY A 285 -10.32 -0.12 7.71
CA GLY A 285 -10.48 1.31 7.50
C GLY A 285 -9.96 2.16 8.67
N GLU A 286 -8.90 1.74 9.34
CA GLU A 286 -8.39 2.35 10.57
C GLU A 286 -7.09 3.14 10.37
#